data_eff57cf450da4d868d404a555724418a
#
_entry.id   eff57cf450da4d868d404a555724418a
#
_cell.length_a   1.000
_cell.length_b   1.000
_cell.length_c   1.000
_cell.angle_alpha   90.00
_cell.angle_beta   90.00
_cell.angle_gamma   90.00
#
_symmetry.space_group_name_H-M   'P 1'
#
loop_
_entity.id
_entity.type
_entity.pdbx_description
1 polymer ?
#
loop_
_entity_poly.entity_id
_entity_poly.type
_entity_poly.pdbx_seq_one_letter_code
_entity_poly.pdbx_strand_id
1 'polypeptide(L)'
;MNKITSIADVRRYFLNNKEPVYFISATNFNLLGIGDWVGSFRHINYIDCFEGKQRNVFVPKQKFPRDFESIEDINNYLLEHKEVIDFIQSRANGESAGVAAFLMFDEHTEEICEQLGLRVAFPPAELRKRMDNKIETVRIGNKAGVPSVPNVLARVGSYQELLEVSESLGNDLVVQTAFGDSGHTTFFIASEEDYYKHAEEIEAEPEVKIMKRINCRGSAIEACATRCGTVVGPLMTELVGFKSLTPYKGGWCGNEMFAGAFSQEVRDLAREYTFKFGEALREEGYRGYFELDFLIDMDTNEVYLGELNPRVTGASSLTNVAAFAHSDIPLFLFHLLEFSDVDFDLDINDINERWAHPESVDSWSQLVIKHTDESVDLLTQAPTTGVWRMNAQGEIAYDHYSYHPHAAENEHEAFFLRISGAGDFRYEGADLGILITRGRLMDDDFQLNERAKAWIDGIRGQYTGQALQDPVVEEVAVSHAIGGGNFKIL
;
A
#
# COMPACT_ATOMS: atom_id res chain seq x y z
N MET A 1 21.14 22.80 -15.03
CA MET A 1 21.11 22.67 -13.56
C MET A 1 22.37 21.92 -13.14
N ASN A 2 22.97 22.22 -11.97
CA ASN A 2 24.10 21.41 -11.52
C ASN A 2 23.61 20.01 -11.15
N LYS A 3 24.46 19.00 -11.34
CA LYS A 3 24.20 17.61 -10.95
C LYS A 3 23.86 17.55 -9.45
N ILE A 4 22.82 16.81 -9.08
CA ILE A 4 22.43 16.55 -7.69
C ILE A 4 23.38 15.50 -7.09
N THR A 5 24.04 15.83 -5.99
CA THR A 5 25.03 14.93 -5.36
C THR A 5 24.83 14.73 -3.87
N SER A 6 23.81 15.36 -3.27
CA SER A 6 23.51 15.25 -1.85
C SER A 6 22.02 15.30 -1.55
N ILE A 7 21.61 14.80 -0.39
CA ILE A 7 20.23 14.89 0.11
C ILE A 7 19.77 16.35 0.21
N ALA A 8 20.65 17.26 0.60
CA ALA A 8 20.33 18.69 0.64
C ALA A 8 20.01 19.26 -0.75
N ASP A 9 20.67 18.77 -1.81
CA ASP A 9 20.37 19.18 -3.17
C ASP A 9 19.02 18.61 -3.64
N VAL A 10 18.69 17.35 -3.26
CA VAL A 10 17.37 16.76 -3.55
C VAL A 10 16.26 17.61 -2.91
N ARG A 11 16.40 17.94 -1.60
CA ARG A 11 15.44 18.82 -0.90
C ARG A 11 15.27 20.15 -1.63
N ARG A 12 16.38 20.80 -1.96
CA ARG A 12 16.37 22.10 -2.65
C ARG A 12 15.72 21.99 -4.04
N TYR A 13 15.99 20.92 -4.77
CA TYR A 13 15.41 20.69 -6.07
C TYR A 13 13.88 20.61 -5.98
N PHE A 14 13.32 19.72 -5.16
CA PHE A 14 11.88 19.53 -5.07
C PHE A 14 11.13 20.72 -4.46
N LEU A 15 11.71 21.42 -3.50
CA LEU A 15 11.10 22.63 -2.96
C LEU A 15 10.98 23.75 -3.99
N ASN A 16 11.93 23.83 -4.95
CA ASN A 16 11.99 24.90 -5.94
C ASN A 16 11.49 24.49 -7.33
N ASN A 17 11.32 23.19 -7.58
CA ASN A 17 10.83 22.71 -8.86
C ASN A 17 9.37 23.14 -9.07
N LYS A 18 9.12 23.75 -10.24
CA LYS A 18 7.80 24.29 -10.59
C LYS A 18 7.00 23.34 -11.51
N GLU A 19 7.65 22.28 -12.00
CA GLU A 19 6.95 21.28 -12.78
C GLU A 19 5.86 20.64 -11.90
N PRO A 20 4.60 20.63 -12.34
CA PRO A 20 3.52 20.02 -11.54
C PRO A 20 3.76 18.53 -11.34
N VAL A 21 3.54 18.06 -10.12
CA VAL A 21 3.56 16.63 -9.78
C VAL A 21 2.20 16.26 -9.21
N TYR A 22 1.58 15.24 -9.78
CA TYR A 22 0.27 14.76 -9.39
C TYR A 22 0.36 13.33 -8.88
N PHE A 23 -0.30 13.04 -7.76
CA PHE A 23 -0.67 11.69 -7.37
C PHE A 23 -2.17 11.51 -7.62
N ILE A 24 -2.51 10.62 -8.55
CA ILE A 24 -3.88 10.37 -9.00
C ILE A 24 -4.32 9.03 -8.47
N SER A 25 -5.35 9.03 -7.63
CA SER A 25 -5.83 7.82 -6.96
C SER A 25 -7.24 8.04 -6.38
N ALA A 26 -7.88 6.97 -5.92
CA ALA A 26 -9.16 7.07 -5.21
C ALA A 26 -9.05 7.98 -3.97
N THR A 27 -7.95 7.89 -3.23
CA THR A 27 -7.65 8.69 -2.04
C THR A 27 -6.21 9.20 -2.05
N ASN A 28 -5.85 10.07 -1.11
CA ASN A 28 -4.47 10.55 -0.95
C ASN A 28 -3.65 9.76 0.08
N PHE A 29 -4.20 8.67 0.60
CA PHE A 29 -3.66 7.91 1.72
C PHE A 29 -2.18 7.50 1.55
N ASN A 30 -1.84 6.88 0.43
CA ASN A 30 -0.52 6.26 0.22
C ASN A 30 0.65 7.26 0.28
N LEU A 31 0.41 8.52 -0.09
CA LEU A 31 1.44 9.58 -0.16
C LEU A 31 1.13 10.79 0.72
N LEU A 32 0.56 10.55 1.91
CA LEU A 32 0.37 11.60 2.92
C LEU A 32 1.70 12.31 3.24
N GLY A 33 1.67 13.63 3.30
CA GLY A 33 2.82 14.44 3.69
C GLY A 33 3.84 14.75 2.59
N ILE A 34 3.80 14.10 1.43
CA ILE A 34 4.76 14.35 0.33
C ILE A 34 4.69 15.80 -0.16
N GLY A 35 3.51 16.44 -0.09
CA GLY A 35 3.34 17.84 -0.47
C GLY A 35 4.16 18.86 0.38
N ASP A 36 4.66 18.46 1.54
CA ASP A 36 5.54 19.29 2.36
C ASP A 36 6.99 19.32 1.84
N TRP A 37 7.36 18.32 1.04
CA TRP A 37 8.68 18.17 0.44
C TRP A 37 8.75 18.61 -1.02
N VAL A 38 7.61 18.57 -1.72
CA VAL A 38 7.53 18.88 -3.16
C VAL A 38 6.53 20.02 -3.35
N GLY A 39 7.03 21.23 -3.57
CA GLY A 39 6.21 22.46 -3.60
C GLY A 39 5.11 22.46 -4.67
N SER A 40 5.34 21.75 -5.78
CA SER A 40 4.39 21.62 -6.89
C SER A 40 3.43 20.44 -6.77
N PHE A 41 3.56 19.61 -5.72
CA PHE A 41 2.79 18.37 -5.55
C PHE A 41 1.30 18.61 -5.29
N ARG A 42 0.46 17.83 -5.95
CA ARG A 42 -0.99 17.82 -5.75
C ARG A 42 -1.53 16.39 -5.79
N HIS A 43 -2.52 16.14 -4.95
CA HIS A 43 -3.36 14.96 -5.07
C HIS A 43 -4.56 15.29 -5.99
N ILE A 44 -4.91 14.35 -6.86
CA ILE A 44 -6.18 14.34 -7.60
C ILE A 44 -6.91 13.10 -7.18
N ASN A 45 -8.00 13.25 -6.42
CA ASN A 45 -8.69 12.15 -5.78
C ASN A 45 -10.17 12.06 -6.18
N TYR A 46 -10.71 10.85 -6.09
CA TYR A 46 -12.13 10.62 -6.23
C TYR A 46 -12.88 10.87 -4.91
N ILE A 47 -12.30 10.48 -3.78
CA ILE A 47 -12.86 10.66 -2.43
C ILE A 47 -12.23 11.88 -1.78
N ASP A 48 -13.08 12.78 -1.26
CA ASP A 48 -12.62 13.93 -0.47
C ASP A 48 -12.49 13.54 1.01
N CYS A 49 -11.31 13.12 1.38
CA CYS A 49 -11.00 12.74 2.76
C CYS A 49 -10.88 13.96 3.72
N PHE A 50 -10.84 15.20 3.20
CA PHE A 50 -10.59 16.42 3.97
C PHE A 50 -11.73 17.44 3.94
N GLU A 51 -12.87 17.12 3.36
CA GLU A 51 -14.04 18.03 3.27
C GLU A 51 -13.70 19.38 2.61
N GLY A 52 -12.88 19.36 1.56
CA GLY A 52 -12.43 20.55 0.84
C GLY A 52 -11.45 21.44 1.60
N LYS A 53 -10.98 21.04 2.79
CA LYS A 53 -10.10 21.87 3.65
C LYS A 53 -8.63 21.81 3.21
N GLN A 54 -8.21 20.77 2.47
CA GLN A 54 -6.80 20.58 2.08
C GLN A 54 -6.54 21.16 0.68
N ARG A 55 -5.71 22.22 0.62
CA ARG A 55 -5.39 22.95 -0.62
C ARG A 55 -4.62 22.15 -1.66
N ASN A 56 -3.89 21.12 -1.21
CA ASN A 56 -3.09 20.26 -2.11
C ASN A 56 -3.88 19.07 -2.65
N VAL A 57 -5.16 18.97 -2.33
CA VAL A 57 -6.07 17.92 -2.80
C VAL A 57 -7.11 18.54 -3.72
N PHE A 58 -7.21 18.00 -4.93
CA PHE A 58 -8.26 18.33 -5.89
C PHE A 58 -9.22 17.15 -6.01
N VAL A 59 -10.50 17.41 -5.86
CA VAL A 59 -11.57 16.43 -6.04
C VAL A 59 -12.61 17.06 -6.97
N PRO A 60 -13.01 16.40 -8.07
CA PRO A 60 -14.05 16.95 -8.95
C PRO A 60 -15.37 17.07 -8.20
N LYS A 61 -16.07 18.20 -8.39
CA LYS A 61 -17.33 18.51 -7.70
C LYS A 61 -18.50 17.72 -8.24
N GLN A 62 -18.52 17.53 -9.56
CA GLN A 62 -19.54 16.74 -10.22
C GLN A 62 -19.01 15.33 -10.42
N LYS A 63 -19.66 14.35 -9.81
CA LYS A 63 -19.37 12.94 -10.04
C LYS A 63 -20.52 12.33 -10.83
N PHE A 64 -20.18 11.72 -11.94
CA PHE A 64 -21.16 10.99 -12.74
C PHE A 64 -21.27 9.58 -12.19
N PRO A 65 -22.48 9.02 -12.03
CA PRO A 65 -22.66 7.65 -11.63
C PRO A 65 -21.89 6.72 -12.59
N ARG A 66 -21.00 5.93 -12.05
CA ARG A 66 -20.23 4.91 -12.79
C ARG A 66 -19.87 3.79 -11.81
N ASP A 67 -20.03 2.56 -12.24
CA ASP A 67 -19.56 1.40 -11.52
C ASP A 67 -18.08 1.21 -11.89
N PHE A 68 -17.23 1.09 -10.89
CA PHE A 68 -15.80 0.86 -11.06
C PHE A 68 -15.51 -0.62 -10.79
N GLU A 69 -14.66 -1.22 -11.62
CA GLU A 69 -14.22 -2.60 -11.48
C GLU A 69 -12.79 -2.70 -10.92
N SER A 70 -12.04 -1.58 -10.94
CA SER A 70 -10.65 -1.52 -10.48
C SER A 70 -10.23 -0.11 -10.04
N ILE A 71 -9.05 0.00 -9.44
CA ILE A 71 -8.43 1.31 -9.13
C ILE A 71 -8.04 2.04 -10.42
N GLU A 72 -7.61 1.31 -11.44
CA GLU A 72 -7.28 1.84 -12.76
C GLU A 72 -8.49 2.54 -13.38
N ASP A 73 -9.69 1.96 -13.25
CA ASP A 73 -10.94 2.59 -13.73
C ASP A 73 -11.20 3.93 -13.06
N ILE A 74 -10.93 4.04 -11.76
CA ILE A 74 -11.05 5.30 -11.02
C ILE A 74 -10.05 6.33 -11.55
N ASN A 75 -8.81 5.92 -11.80
CA ASN A 75 -7.76 6.79 -12.31
C ASN A 75 -8.08 7.27 -13.72
N ASN A 76 -8.54 6.37 -14.59
CA ASN A 76 -8.95 6.70 -15.97
C ASN A 76 -10.16 7.66 -15.96
N TYR A 77 -11.16 7.40 -15.12
CA TYR A 77 -12.30 8.32 -14.92
C TYR A 77 -11.83 9.72 -14.50
N LEU A 78 -10.90 9.81 -13.54
CA LEU A 78 -10.38 11.10 -13.08
C LEU A 78 -9.66 11.84 -14.19
N LEU A 79 -8.82 11.17 -14.97
CA LEU A 79 -8.07 11.77 -16.08
C LEU A 79 -8.96 12.21 -17.24
N GLU A 80 -10.07 11.52 -17.48
CA GLU A 80 -11.07 11.89 -18.48
C GLU A 80 -12.06 12.97 -17.99
N HIS A 81 -12.08 13.25 -16.68
CA HIS A 81 -13.04 14.19 -16.10
C HIS A 81 -12.69 15.64 -16.45
N LYS A 82 -13.65 16.37 -17.00
CA LYS A 82 -13.43 17.75 -17.48
C LYS A 82 -12.82 18.68 -16.43
N GLU A 83 -13.31 18.64 -15.17
CA GLU A 83 -12.77 19.50 -14.10
C GLU A 83 -11.30 19.16 -13.78
N VAL A 84 -10.91 17.88 -13.89
CA VAL A 84 -9.54 17.43 -13.69
C VAL A 84 -8.66 17.88 -14.85
N ILE A 85 -9.12 17.73 -16.09
CA ILE A 85 -8.41 18.22 -17.29
C ILE A 85 -8.18 19.73 -17.18
N ASP A 86 -9.23 20.51 -16.88
CA ASP A 86 -9.12 21.95 -16.71
C ASP A 86 -8.14 22.32 -15.58
N PHE A 87 -8.15 21.57 -14.48
CA PHE A 87 -7.20 21.75 -13.36
C PHE A 87 -5.74 21.50 -13.79
N ILE A 88 -5.46 20.40 -14.46
CA ILE A 88 -4.13 20.04 -14.97
C ILE A 88 -3.64 21.11 -15.95
N GLN A 89 -4.46 21.50 -16.93
CA GLN A 89 -4.13 22.50 -17.92
C GLN A 89 -3.87 23.88 -17.31
N SER A 90 -4.62 24.26 -16.27
CA SER A 90 -4.41 25.53 -15.56
C SER A 90 -3.06 25.63 -14.85
N ARG A 91 -2.41 24.50 -14.64
CA ARG A 91 -1.12 24.38 -13.92
C ARG A 91 0.06 24.06 -14.84
N ALA A 92 -0.22 23.80 -16.12
CA ALA A 92 0.81 23.47 -17.09
C ALA A 92 1.90 24.57 -17.13
N ASN A 93 3.16 24.16 -17.25
CA ASN A 93 4.31 25.03 -17.36
C ASN A 93 4.97 24.85 -18.74
N GLY A 94 4.66 25.76 -19.66
CA GLY A 94 5.07 25.63 -21.06
C GLY A 94 4.33 24.49 -21.76
N GLU A 95 5.08 23.58 -22.38
CA GLU A 95 4.52 22.40 -23.09
C GLU A 95 4.25 21.21 -22.17
N SER A 96 4.81 21.20 -20.95
CA SER A 96 4.61 20.12 -19.99
C SER A 96 3.38 20.35 -19.14
N ALA A 97 2.47 19.40 -19.13
CA ALA A 97 1.34 19.36 -18.19
C ALA A 97 1.78 18.88 -16.79
N GLY A 98 2.93 18.24 -16.67
CA GLY A 98 3.53 17.77 -15.43
C GLY A 98 3.80 16.26 -15.40
N VAL A 99 4.04 15.77 -14.20
CA VAL A 99 4.35 14.37 -13.91
C VAL A 99 3.19 13.76 -13.13
N ALA A 100 2.72 12.59 -13.54
CA ALA A 100 1.67 11.83 -12.87
C ALA A 100 2.22 10.54 -12.26
N ALA A 101 1.90 10.31 -10.98
CA ALA A 101 2.13 9.07 -10.28
C ALA A 101 0.79 8.45 -9.87
N PHE A 102 0.75 7.13 -9.81
CA PHE A 102 -0.46 6.34 -9.55
C PHE A 102 -0.18 5.27 -8.51
N LEU A 103 -1.22 4.79 -7.86
CA LEU A 103 -1.17 3.54 -7.10
C LEU A 103 -1.15 2.35 -8.06
N MET A 104 -2.14 2.30 -8.94
CA MET A 104 -2.28 1.33 -10.03
C MET A 104 -2.60 2.08 -11.32
N PHE A 105 -2.16 1.56 -12.45
CA PHE A 105 -2.46 2.11 -13.77
C PHE A 105 -2.27 1.05 -14.85
N ASP A 106 -2.90 1.24 -15.99
CA ASP A 106 -2.87 0.37 -17.15
C ASP A 106 -2.40 1.11 -18.43
N GLU A 107 -2.38 0.42 -19.53
CA GLU A 107 -2.01 0.97 -20.82
C GLU A 107 -2.96 2.10 -21.27
N HIS A 108 -4.25 2.02 -20.91
CA HIS A 108 -5.22 3.08 -21.18
C HIS A 108 -4.91 4.34 -20.37
N THR A 109 -4.49 4.20 -19.11
CA THR A 109 -4.01 5.34 -18.30
C THR A 109 -2.83 6.03 -18.96
N GLU A 110 -1.86 5.27 -19.54
CA GLU A 110 -0.72 5.82 -20.25
C GLU A 110 -1.15 6.61 -21.51
N GLU A 111 -2.10 6.07 -22.29
CA GLU A 111 -2.63 6.75 -23.47
C GLU A 111 -3.30 8.08 -23.11
N ILE A 112 -4.10 8.12 -22.05
CA ILE A 112 -4.76 9.36 -21.59
C ILE A 112 -3.70 10.36 -21.11
N CYS A 113 -2.69 9.91 -20.35
CA CYS A 113 -1.60 10.78 -19.91
C CYS A 113 -0.85 11.41 -21.08
N GLU A 114 -0.53 10.63 -22.13
CA GLU A 114 0.11 11.15 -23.35
C GLU A 114 -0.75 12.22 -24.02
N GLN A 115 -2.06 11.99 -24.16
CA GLN A 115 -3.00 12.96 -24.74
C GLN A 115 -3.08 14.25 -23.93
N LEU A 116 -2.92 14.18 -22.60
CA LEU A 116 -2.94 15.34 -21.70
C LEU A 116 -1.57 16.04 -21.60
N GLY A 117 -0.49 15.46 -22.18
CA GLY A 117 0.87 15.96 -22.04
C GLY A 117 1.47 15.69 -20.65
N LEU A 118 0.96 14.69 -19.94
CA LEU A 118 1.48 14.22 -18.66
C LEU A 118 2.54 13.14 -18.88
N ARG A 119 3.61 13.18 -18.11
CA ARG A 119 4.62 12.14 -18.02
C ARG A 119 4.28 11.19 -16.87
N VAL A 120 4.17 9.90 -17.14
CA VAL A 120 3.96 8.89 -16.08
C VAL A 120 5.27 8.66 -15.35
N ALA A 121 5.26 8.80 -14.01
CA ALA A 121 6.42 8.58 -13.16
C ALA A 121 6.48 7.10 -12.68
N PHE A 122 6.44 6.18 -13.61
CA PHE A 122 6.62 4.74 -13.39
C PHE A 122 7.16 4.10 -14.67
N PRO A 123 7.75 2.89 -14.61
CA PRO A 123 8.01 2.08 -15.79
C PRO A 123 6.71 1.80 -16.54
N PRO A 124 6.78 1.44 -17.85
CA PRO A 124 5.59 1.12 -18.63
C PRO A 124 4.68 0.09 -17.94
N ALA A 125 3.37 0.23 -18.11
CA ALA A 125 2.35 -0.63 -17.52
C ALA A 125 2.62 -2.12 -17.81
N GLU A 126 3.04 -2.46 -19.02
CA GLU A 126 3.43 -3.84 -19.39
C GLU A 126 4.57 -4.39 -18.52
N LEU A 127 5.64 -3.59 -18.29
CA LEU A 127 6.74 -4.01 -17.42
C LEU A 127 6.29 -4.15 -15.97
N ARG A 128 5.52 -3.20 -15.48
CA ARG A 128 4.95 -3.26 -14.12
C ARG A 128 4.09 -4.51 -13.93
N LYS A 129 3.19 -4.81 -14.88
CA LYS A 129 2.34 -6.02 -14.85
C LYS A 129 3.16 -7.30 -14.86
N ARG A 130 4.25 -7.35 -15.66
CA ARG A 130 5.17 -8.51 -15.64
C ARG A 130 5.81 -8.68 -14.27
N MET A 131 6.21 -7.58 -13.62
CA MET A 131 6.84 -7.61 -12.29
C MET A 131 5.85 -7.96 -11.17
N ASP A 132 4.56 -7.63 -11.33
CA ASP A 132 3.49 -7.94 -10.38
C ASP A 132 3.11 -9.45 -10.36
N ASN A 133 3.71 -10.24 -11.24
CA ASN A 133 3.47 -11.67 -11.36
C ASN A 133 4.24 -12.45 -10.27
N LYS A 134 3.50 -13.19 -9.40
CA LYS A 134 4.06 -13.97 -8.29
C LYS A 134 5.04 -15.08 -8.73
N ILE A 135 4.85 -15.60 -9.94
CA ILE A 135 5.76 -16.60 -10.54
C ILE A 135 7.08 -15.94 -10.95
N GLU A 136 7.01 -14.76 -11.60
CA GLU A 136 8.19 -13.97 -11.95
C GLU A 136 8.95 -13.50 -10.70
N THR A 137 8.25 -13.16 -9.62
CA THR A 137 8.87 -12.85 -8.32
C THR A 137 9.79 -13.98 -7.85
N VAL A 138 9.32 -15.24 -7.92
CA VAL A 138 10.16 -16.40 -7.55
C VAL A 138 11.37 -16.53 -8.47
N ARG A 139 11.20 -16.36 -9.78
CA ARG A 139 12.28 -16.47 -10.76
C ARG A 139 13.36 -15.40 -10.56
N ILE A 140 12.94 -14.16 -10.37
CA ILE A 140 13.85 -13.03 -10.09
C ILE A 140 14.54 -13.25 -8.75
N GLY A 141 13.81 -13.65 -7.70
CA GLY A 141 14.37 -13.97 -6.38
C GLY A 141 15.45 -15.05 -6.44
N ASN A 142 15.17 -16.16 -7.13
CA ASN A 142 16.15 -17.23 -7.33
C ASN A 142 17.42 -16.74 -8.04
N LYS A 143 17.27 -15.92 -9.09
CA LYS A 143 18.39 -15.29 -9.81
C LYS A 143 19.20 -14.36 -8.92
N ALA A 144 18.53 -13.62 -8.06
CA ALA A 144 19.15 -12.67 -7.11
C ALA A 144 19.74 -13.34 -5.85
N GLY A 145 19.50 -14.64 -5.64
CA GLY A 145 19.87 -15.34 -4.40
C GLY A 145 19.00 -14.93 -3.21
N VAL A 146 17.76 -14.56 -3.45
CA VAL A 146 16.74 -14.22 -2.45
C VAL A 146 15.73 -15.35 -2.40
N PRO A 147 15.75 -16.20 -1.36
CA PRO A 147 14.95 -17.42 -1.31
C PRO A 147 13.49 -17.12 -1.03
N SER A 148 12.58 -17.77 -1.78
CA SER A 148 11.18 -17.94 -1.38
C SER A 148 11.02 -19.15 -0.46
N VAL A 149 9.89 -19.24 0.25
CA VAL A 149 9.52 -20.48 0.96
C VAL A 149 9.72 -21.67 0.02
N PRO A 150 10.26 -22.84 0.51
CA PRO A 150 10.43 -23.99 -0.34
C PRO A 150 9.23 -24.25 -1.23
N ASN A 151 9.44 -24.25 -2.54
CA ASN A 151 8.35 -24.24 -3.52
C ASN A 151 8.69 -24.96 -4.81
N VAL A 152 7.64 -25.24 -5.58
CA VAL A 152 7.69 -25.74 -6.95
C VAL A 152 6.79 -24.86 -7.80
N LEU A 153 7.26 -24.50 -8.99
CA LEU A 153 6.46 -23.84 -10.01
C LEU A 153 6.00 -24.90 -11.02
N ALA A 154 4.71 -25.14 -11.15
CA ALA A 154 4.18 -26.17 -12.01
C ALA A 154 2.74 -25.86 -12.49
N ARG A 155 2.36 -26.45 -13.63
CA ARG A 155 0.96 -26.59 -13.99
C ARG A 155 0.36 -27.74 -13.21
N VAL A 156 -0.87 -27.58 -12.75
CA VAL A 156 -1.63 -28.60 -11.99
C VAL A 156 -3.00 -28.74 -12.62
N GLY A 157 -3.34 -29.96 -13.04
CA GLY A 157 -4.64 -30.27 -13.63
C GLY A 157 -5.46 -31.29 -12.79
N SER A 158 -4.95 -31.69 -11.60
CA SER A 158 -5.65 -32.57 -10.66
C SER A 158 -4.97 -32.59 -9.29
N TYR A 159 -5.69 -33.03 -8.26
CA TYR A 159 -5.11 -33.20 -6.92
C TYR A 159 -3.94 -34.20 -6.92
N GLN A 160 -4.04 -35.26 -7.70
CA GLN A 160 -2.96 -36.24 -7.83
C GLN A 160 -1.70 -35.65 -8.43
N GLU A 161 -1.81 -34.80 -9.47
CA GLU A 161 -0.68 -34.09 -10.05
C GLU A 161 -0.09 -33.10 -9.04
N LEU A 162 -0.94 -32.39 -8.27
CA LEU A 162 -0.45 -31.50 -7.19
C LEU A 162 0.47 -32.25 -6.24
N LEU A 163 0.06 -33.42 -5.74
CA LEU A 163 0.85 -34.24 -4.81
C LEU A 163 2.15 -34.75 -5.45
N GLU A 164 2.10 -35.15 -6.72
CA GLU A 164 3.27 -35.66 -7.44
C GLU A 164 4.34 -34.58 -7.62
N VAL A 165 3.94 -33.37 -8.06
CA VAL A 165 4.90 -32.27 -8.28
C VAL A 165 5.43 -31.66 -6.98
N SER A 166 4.70 -31.78 -5.87
CA SER A 166 5.05 -31.23 -4.56
C SER A 166 5.52 -32.27 -3.54
N GLU A 167 5.86 -33.49 -3.95
CA GLU A 167 6.25 -34.58 -3.04
C GLU A 167 7.31 -34.18 -2.00
N SER A 168 8.28 -33.34 -2.41
CA SER A 168 9.35 -32.85 -1.55
C SER A 168 8.90 -31.80 -0.51
N LEU A 169 7.71 -31.23 -0.65
CA LEU A 169 7.18 -30.17 0.21
C LEU A 169 6.27 -30.70 1.33
N GLY A 170 5.86 -31.97 1.26
CA GLY A 170 4.89 -32.58 2.18
C GLY A 170 3.44 -32.33 1.76
N ASN A 171 2.49 -32.57 2.69
CA ASN A 171 1.06 -32.58 2.37
C ASN A 171 0.30 -31.31 2.83
N ASP A 172 0.93 -30.43 3.58
CA ASP A 172 0.33 -29.15 4.01
C ASP A 172 0.91 -28.03 3.14
N LEU A 173 0.15 -27.67 2.12
CA LEU A 173 0.59 -26.83 1.02
C LEU A 173 -0.11 -25.47 0.98
N VAL A 174 0.54 -24.52 0.36
CA VAL A 174 -0.05 -23.23 -0.04
C VAL A 174 0.13 -23.10 -1.55
N VAL A 175 -0.96 -22.92 -2.28
CA VAL A 175 -0.94 -22.71 -3.73
C VAL A 175 -1.29 -21.25 -4.03
N GLN A 176 -0.51 -20.59 -4.88
CA GLN A 176 -0.77 -19.24 -5.34
C GLN A 176 -0.82 -19.18 -6.85
N THR A 177 -1.79 -18.43 -7.39
CA THR A 177 -1.85 -18.10 -8.83
C THR A 177 -0.91 -16.94 -9.15
N ALA A 178 -0.68 -16.69 -10.45
CA ALA A 178 0.27 -15.68 -10.91
C ALA A 178 -0.11 -14.26 -10.49
N PHE A 179 -1.40 -13.95 -10.50
CA PHE A 179 -1.94 -12.61 -10.17
C PHE A 179 -3.03 -12.74 -9.09
N GLY A 180 -3.29 -11.64 -8.41
CA GLY A 180 -4.35 -11.50 -7.41
C GLY A 180 -3.85 -10.80 -6.15
N ASP A 181 -4.77 -10.14 -5.45
CA ASP A 181 -4.52 -9.30 -4.29
C ASP A 181 -5.15 -9.85 -3.00
N SER A 182 -4.76 -9.28 -1.89
CA SER A 182 -5.42 -9.44 -0.57
C SER A 182 -5.70 -10.90 -0.17
N GLY A 183 -4.88 -11.85 -0.62
CA GLY A 183 -5.02 -13.27 -0.30
C GLY A 183 -6.13 -14.03 -1.04
N HIS A 184 -6.85 -13.39 -1.98
CA HIS A 184 -7.92 -14.04 -2.75
C HIS A 184 -7.42 -15.19 -3.65
N THR A 185 -6.16 -15.16 -4.03
CA THR A 185 -5.52 -16.17 -4.90
C THR A 185 -4.45 -16.98 -4.17
N THR A 186 -4.61 -17.12 -2.85
CA THR A 186 -3.74 -17.93 -1.99
C THR A 186 -4.59 -19.00 -1.31
N PHE A 187 -4.35 -20.24 -1.68
CA PHE A 187 -5.16 -21.40 -1.28
C PHE A 187 -4.37 -22.30 -0.34
N PHE A 188 -4.96 -22.63 0.80
CA PHE A 188 -4.38 -23.54 1.79
C PHE A 188 -4.93 -24.94 1.53
N ILE A 189 -4.05 -25.89 1.16
CA ILE A 189 -4.41 -27.23 0.73
C ILE A 189 -3.76 -28.26 1.67
N ALA A 190 -4.53 -28.76 2.62
CA ALA A 190 -4.11 -29.83 3.53
C ALA A 190 -4.82 -31.15 3.21
N SER A 191 -5.84 -31.14 2.34
CA SER A 191 -6.64 -32.29 1.98
C SER A 191 -7.14 -32.20 0.52
N GLU A 192 -7.62 -33.33 0.00
CA GLU A 192 -8.28 -33.37 -1.30
C GLU A 192 -9.55 -32.50 -1.32
N GLU A 193 -10.28 -32.43 -0.21
CA GLU A 193 -11.46 -31.55 -0.08
C GLU A 193 -11.08 -30.07 -0.22
N ASP A 194 -9.95 -29.64 0.39
CA ASP A 194 -9.48 -28.26 0.24
C ASP A 194 -9.10 -27.94 -1.20
N TYR A 195 -8.48 -28.89 -1.90
CA TYR A 195 -8.15 -28.71 -3.31
C TYR A 195 -9.40 -28.48 -4.16
N TYR A 196 -10.42 -29.32 -4.01
CA TYR A 196 -11.63 -29.20 -4.84
C TYR A 196 -12.46 -27.93 -4.57
N LYS A 197 -12.24 -27.24 -3.47
CA LYS A 197 -12.83 -25.91 -3.23
C LYS A 197 -12.26 -24.85 -4.19
N HIS A 198 -11.05 -25.07 -4.71
CA HIS A 198 -10.27 -24.11 -5.50
C HIS A 198 -9.74 -24.73 -6.82
N ALA A 199 -10.24 -25.89 -7.20
CA ALA A 199 -9.74 -26.63 -8.35
C ALA A 199 -9.90 -25.83 -9.65
N GLU A 200 -11.03 -25.14 -9.83
CA GLU A 200 -11.32 -24.35 -11.02
C GLU A 200 -10.27 -23.22 -11.20
N GLU A 201 -9.94 -22.51 -10.14
CA GLU A 201 -8.96 -21.42 -10.16
C GLU A 201 -7.53 -21.95 -10.38
N ILE A 202 -7.18 -23.06 -9.72
CA ILE A 202 -5.84 -23.65 -9.82
C ILE A 202 -5.61 -24.27 -11.22
N GLU A 203 -6.58 -25.05 -11.72
CA GLU A 203 -6.46 -25.78 -12.99
C GLU A 203 -6.54 -24.86 -14.22
N ALA A 204 -7.15 -23.68 -14.08
CA ALA A 204 -7.21 -22.68 -15.14
C ALA A 204 -5.85 -22.02 -15.40
N GLU A 205 -4.94 -22.02 -14.43
CA GLU A 205 -3.65 -21.36 -14.54
C GLU A 205 -2.64 -22.17 -15.37
N PRO A 206 -1.84 -21.49 -16.22
CA PRO A 206 -0.77 -22.17 -16.96
C PRO A 206 0.36 -22.64 -16.03
N GLU A 207 0.54 -21.98 -14.89
CA GLU A 207 1.53 -22.29 -13.87
C GLU A 207 1.12 -21.67 -12.54
N VAL A 208 1.29 -22.41 -11.44
CA VAL A 208 1.04 -21.96 -10.06
C VAL A 208 2.29 -22.11 -9.21
N LYS A 209 2.40 -21.33 -8.16
CA LYS A 209 3.42 -21.46 -7.12
C LYS A 209 2.88 -22.35 -6.01
N ILE A 210 3.49 -23.50 -5.80
CA ILE A 210 3.13 -24.47 -4.75
C ILE A 210 4.21 -24.39 -3.67
N MET A 211 3.83 -24.06 -2.45
CA MET A 211 4.75 -23.87 -1.33
C MET A 211 4.45 -24.82 -0.19
N LYS A 212 5.47 -25.17 0.57
CA LYS A 212 5.30 -25.73 1.92
C LYS A 212 4.62 -24.68 2.80
N ARG A 213 3.63 -25.10 3.60
CA ARG A 213 3.08 -24.23 4.63
C ARG A 213 4.07 -24.07 5.78
N ILE A 214 4.30 -22.83 6.23
CA ILE A 214 5.17 -22.48 7.35
C ILE A 214 4.40 -21.66 8.39
N ASN A 215 4.86 -21.68 9.63
CA ASN A 215 4.38 -20.78 10.67
C ASN A 215 5.11 -19.43 10.55
N CYS A 216 4.51 -18.48 9.83
CA CYS A 216 5.19 -17.24 9.51
C CYS A 216 4.46 -15.99 10.00
N ARG A 217 5.24 -14.91 10.08
CA ARG A 217 4.74 -13.54 10.23
C ARG A 217 5.00 -12.77 8.92
N GLY A 218 3.93 -12.18 8.37
CA GLY A 218 4.01 -11.27 7.24
C GLY A 218 4.73 -9.98 7.64
N SER A 219 5.61 -9.54 6.77
CA SER A 219 6.41 -8.32 6.96
C SER A 219 6.70 -7.71 5.60
N ALA A 220 6.95 -6.41 5.55
CA ALA A 220 7.19 -5.71 4.30
C ALA A 220 8.39 -4.76 4.40
N ILE A 221 9.09 -4.58 3.28
CA ILE A 221 10.07 -3.51 3.09
C ILE A 221 9.76 -2.78 1.79
N GLU A 222 9.56 -1.48 1.88
CA GLU A 222 9.51 -0.63 0.71
C GLU A 222 10.91 -0.15 0.32
N ALA A 223 11.16 -0.04 -0.97
CA ALA A 223 12.44 0.33 -1.53
C ALA A 223 12.26 1.12 -2.83
N CYS A 224 13.36 1.69 -3.33
CA CYS A 224 13.37 2.40 -4.60
C CYS A 224 14.59 2.02 -5.42
N ALA A 225 14.37 1.43 -6.58
CA ALA A 225 15.41 1.13 -7.57
C ALA A 225 15.73 2.39 -8.37
N THR A 226 16.89 2.99 -8.13
CA THR A 226 17.36 4.18 -8.84
C THR A 226 18.51 3.86 -9.78
N ARG A 227 18.87 4.79 -10.66
CA ARG A 227 20.08 4.65 -11.53
C ARG A 227 21.38 4.52 -10.72
N CYS A 228 21.41 5.00 -9.48
CA CYS A 228 22.61 4.94 -8.62
C CYS A 228 22.66 3.68 -7.73
N GLY A 229 21.56 2.93 -7.60
CA GLY A 229 21.42 1.77 -6.74
C GLY A 229 20.05 1.71 -6.09
N THR A 230 19.80 0.68 -5.29
CA THR A 230 18.54 0.47 -4.58
C THR A 230 18.59 1.06 -3.19
N VAL A 231 17.71 2.04 -2.91
CA VAL A 231 17.47 2.59 -1.56
C VAL A 231 16.49 1.69 -0.84
N VAL A 232 16.80 1.29 0.39
CA VAL A 232 16.04 0.31 1.16
C VAL A 232 15.45 0.93 2.42
N GLY A 233 14.14 0.87 2.58
CA GLY A 233 13.40 1.31 3.77
C GLY A 233 13.50 0.36 4.96
N PRO A 234 12.76 0.62 6.05
CA PRO A 234 12.74 -0.25 7.24
C PRO A 234 11.86 -1.48 7.03
N LEU A 235 12.16 -2.55 7.79
CA LEU A 235 11.26 -3.70 7.90
C LEU A 235 10.05 -3.33 8.77
N MET A 236 8.85 -3.58 8.25
CA MET A 236 7.58 -3.39 8.94
C MET A 236 6.88 -4.73 9.11
N THR A 237 6.16 -4.89 10.22
CA THR A 237 5.27 -6.03 10.43
C THR A 237 3.90 -5.73 9.83
N GLU A 238 3.31 -6.69 9.13
CA GLU A 238 1.96 -6.57 8.62
C GLU A 238 0.91 -6.95 9.67
N LEU A 239 -0.20 -6.23 9.67
CA LEU A 239 -1.41 -6.60 10.38
C LEU A 239 -2.37 -7.24 9.37
N VAL A 240 -2.68 -8.54 9.59
CA VAL A 240 -3.49 -9.32 8.65
C VAL A 240 -4.56 -10.10 9.41
N GLY A 241 -5.80 -10.04 8.93
CA GLY A 241 -6.90 -10.89 9.39
C GLY A 241 -7.41 -10.62 10.81
N PHE A 242 -7.13 -9.46 11.39
CA PHE A 242 -7.71 -9.08 12.69
C PHE A 242 -9.21 -8.79 12.53
N LYS A 243 -10.05 -9.64 13.14
CA LYS A 243 -11.52 -9.53 13.06
C LYS A 243 -12.07 -8.18 13.52
N SER A 244 -11.36 -7.48 14.38
CA SER A 244 -11.71 -6.13 14.82
C SER A 244 -11.36 -5.04 13.79
N LEU A 245 -10.69 -5.36 12.70
CA LEU A 245 -10.30 -4.41 11.65
C LEU A 245 -10.86 -4.77 10.28
N THR A 246 -11.01 -6.07 10.00
CA THR A 246 -11.45 -6.57 8.69
C THR A 246 -12.28 -7.84 8.86
N PRO A 247 -13.34 -8.05 8.06
CA PRO A 247 -14.08 -9.31 8.04
C PRO A 247 -13.32 -10.44 7.34
N TYR A 248 -12.30 -10.11 6.55
CA TYR A 248 -11.58 -11.06 5.70
C TYR A 248 -10.42 -11.72 6.45
N LYS A 249 -10.37 -13.05 6.47
CA LYS A 249 -9.36 -13.82 7.20
C LYS A 249 -7.91 -13.53 6.77
N GLY A 250 -7.67 -13.28 5.48
CA GLY A 250 -6.37 -12.92 4.92
C GLY A 250 -6.24 -11.42 4.60
N GLY A 251 -7.22 -10.59 5.02
CA GLY A 251 -7.25 -9.17 4.68
C GLY A 251 -6.15 -8.39 5.39
N TRP A 252 -5.34 -7.68 4.62
CA TRP A 252 -4.42 -6.68 5.14
C TRP A 252 -5.21 -5.57 5.85
N CYS A 253 -4.75 -5.14 7.01
CA CYS A 253 -5.42 -4.12 7.81
C CYS A 253 -4.44 -3.16 8.51
N GLY A 254 -3.23 -3.05 8.01
CA GLY A 254 -2.24 -2.08 8.45
C GLY A 254 -0.83 -2.64 8.58
N ASN A 255 0.06 -1.78 9.08
CA ASN A 255 1.46 -2.11 9.34
C ASN A 255 1.90 -1.52 10.67
N GLU A 256 2.89 -2.15 11.30
CA GLU A 256 3.62 -1.62 12.46
C GLU A 256 5.09 -1.54 12.14
N MET A 257 5.68 -0.37 12.31
CA MET A 257 7.10 -0.13 12.23
C MET A 257 7.67 -0.10 13.63
N PHE A 258 8.38 -1.15 14.01
CA PHE A 258 9.02 -1.28 15.31
C PHE A 258 10.30 -2.12 15.18
N ALA A 259 11.45 -1.49 15.37
CA ALA A 259 12.75 -2.16 15.22
C ALA A 259 12.91 -3.40 16.11
N GLY A 260 12.26 -3.42 17.27
CA GLY A 260 12.31 -4.55 18.20
C GLY A 260 11.38 -5.73 17.89
N ALA A 261 10.58 -5.67 16.81
CA ALA A 261 9.68 -6.78 16.45
C ALA A 261 10.41 -8.06 16.05
N PHE A 262 11.60 -7.91 15.44
CA PHE A 262 12.46 -9.00 14.99
C PHE A 262 13.90 -8.78 15.44
N SER A 263 14.70 -9.86 15.46
CA SER A 263 16.12 -9.76 15.78
C SER A 263 16.89 -8.89 14.77
N GLN A 264 18.07 -8.43 15.16
CA GLN A 264 18.93 -7.66 14.25
C GLN A 264 19.28 -8.47 13.00
N GLU A 265 19.58 -9.76 13.16
CA GLU A 265 19.93 -10.66 12.06
C GLU A 265 18.80 -10.78 11.04
N VAL A 266 17.55 -10.90 11.50
CA VAL A 266 16.37 -10.95 10.60
C VAL A 266 16.22 -9.63 9.86
N ARG A 267 16.35 -8.49 10.55
CA ARG A 267 16.23 -7.16 9.90
C ARG A 267 17.33 -6.94 8.86
N ASP A 268 18.57 -7.28 9.19
CA ASP A 268 19.72 -7.10 8.29
C ASP A 268 19.57 -8.00 7.07
N LEU A 269 19.14 -9.25 7.26
CA LEU A 269 18.92 -10.19 6.17
C LEU A 269 17.78 -9.77 5.23
N ALA A 270 16.65 -9.31 5.80
CA ALA A 270 15.53 -8.79 5.00
C ALA A 270 15.95 -7.58 4.17
N ARG A 271 16.74 -6.66 4.74
CA ARG A 271 17.29 -5.50 4.02
C ARG A 271 18.29 -5.90 2.94
N GLU A 272 19.17 -6.85 3.24
CA GLU A 272 20.11 -7.41 2.24
C GLU A 272 19.35 -8.04 1.06
N TYR A 273 18.34 -8.83 1.35
CA TYR A 273 17.50 -9.44 0.31
C TYR A 273 16.76 -8.40 -0.51
N THR A 274 16.23 -7.35 0.12
CA THR A 274 15.58 -6.25 -0.59
C THR A 274 16.55 -5.52 -1.51
N PHE A 275 17.78 -5.26 -1.05
CA PHE A 275 18.82 -4.66 -1.89
C PHE A 275 19.16 -5.55 -3.09
N LYS A 276 19.44 -6.84 -2.87
CA LYS A 276 19.77 -7.80 -3.94
C LYS A 276 18.63 -7.91 -4.96
N PHE A 277 17.39 -7.98 -4.48
CA PHE A 277 16.23 -8.07 -5.36
C PHE A 277 16.05 -6.78 -6.17
N GLY A 278 16.22 -5.61 -5.54
CA GLY A 278 16.17 -4.31 -6.22
C GLY A 278 17.25 -4.17 -7.31
N GLU A 279 18.46 -4.66 -7.06
CA GLU A 279 19.50 -4.69 -8.10
C GLU A 279 19.12 -5.63 -9.27
N ALA A 280 18.51 -6.79 -8.98
CA ALA A 280 17.99 -7.66 -10.03
C ALA A 280 16.84 -7.01 -10.82
N LEU A 281 15.95 -6.26 -10.16
CA LEU A 281 14.93 -5.47 -10.85
C LEU A 281 15.54 -4.42 -11.79
N ARG A 282 16.64 -3.79 -11.39
CA ARG A 282 17.37 -2.83 -12.23
C ARG A 282 17.93 -3.50 -13.48
N GLU A 283 18.42 -4.74 -13.38
CA GLU A 283 18.86 -5.54 -14.54
C GLU A 283 17.71 -5.87 -15.49
N GLU A 284 16.50 -6.10 -14.96
CA GLU A 284 15.28 -6.32 -15.74
C GLU A 284 14.71 -5.02 -16.37
N GLY A 285 15.35 -3.88 -16.13
CA GLY A 285 14.93 -2.56 -16.65
C GLY A 285 13.93 -1.82 -15.76
N TYR A 286 13.55 -2.36 -14.61
CA TYR A 286 12.67 -1.68 -13.66
C TYR A 286 13.40 -0.55 -12.94
N ARG A 287 12.70 0.57 -12.74
CA ARG A 287 13.15 1.71 -11.93
C ARG A 287 11.96 2.21 -11.12
N GLY A 288 12.26 2.78 -9.94
CA GLY A 288 11.27 3.42 -9.09
C GLY A 288 10.90 2.62 -7.86
N TYR A 289 9.79 3.01 -7.26
CA TYR A 289 9.28 2.50 -6.00
C TYR A 289 8.78 1.07 -6.12
N PHE A 290 9.04 0.24 -5.11
CA PHE A 290 8.49 -1.11 -4.97
C PHE A 290 8.45 -1.52 -3.50
N GLU A 291 7.67 -2.54 -3.19
CA GLU A 291 7.63 -3.21 -1.90
C GLU A 291 7.91 -4.70 -2.09
N LEU A 292 8.65 -5.28 -1.16
CA LEU A 292 8.78 -6.72 -1.00
C LEU A 292 8.06 -7.16 0.27
N ASP A 293 7.16 -8.11 0.11
CA ASP A 293 6.60 -8.84 1.23
C ASP A 293 7.51 -10.00 1.60
N PHE A 294 7.77 -10.14 2.88
CA PHE A 294 8.55 -11.23 3.45
C PHE A 294 7.68 -12.08 4.37
N LEU A 295 7.97 -13.37 4.38
CA LEU A 295 7.43 -14.34 5.33
C LEU A 295 8.56 -14.71 6.29
N ILE A 296 8.49 -14.21 7.52
CA ILE A 296 9.46 -14.54 8.57
C ILE A 296 8.97 -15.81 9.26
N ASP A 297 9.72 -16.88 9.11
CA ASP A 297 9.42 -18.16 9.77
C ASP A 297 9.67 -18.03 11.27
N MET A 298 8.61 -18.19 12.07
CA MET A 298 8.65 -17.99 13.53
C MET A 298 9.31 -19.13 14.28
N ASP A 299 9.51 -20.28 13.63
CA ASP A 299 10.13 -21.45 14.23
C ASP A 299 11.66 -21.46 13.99
N THR A 300 12.12 -20.88 12.87
CA THR A 300 13.53 -20.91 12.44
C THR A 300 14.20 -19.54 12.35
N ASN A 301 13.43 -18.45 12.34
CA ASN A 301 13.83 -17.07 12.00
C ASN A 301 14.39 -16.90 10.58
N GLU A 302 14.10 -17.84 9.67
CA GLU A 302 14.43 -17.69 8.27
C GLU A 302 13.55 -16.62 7.61
N VAL A 303 14.13 -15.87 6.68
CA VAL A 303 13.48 -14.79 5.93
C VAL A 303 13.22 -15.28 4.53
N TYR A 304 11.98 -15.33 4.13
CA TYR A 304 11.56 -15.77 2.81
C TYR A 304 10.86 -14.67 2.03
N LEU A 305 11.21 -14.56 0.75
CA LEU A 305 10.50 -13.70 -0.20
C LEU A 305 9.06 -14.21 -0.38
N GLY A 306 8.10 -13.36 -0.13
CA GLY A 306 6.68 -13.61 -0.37
C GLY A 306 6.25 -13.14 -1.75
N GLU A 307 6.20 -11.82 -1.93
CA GLU A 307 5.60 -11.15 -3.08
C GLU A 307 6.36 -9.86 -3.42
N LEU A 308 6.32 -9.46 -4.69
CA LEU A 308 6.74 -8.13 -5.15
C LEU A 308 5.51 -7.29 -5.48
N ASN A 309 5.47 -6.09 -4.94
CA ASN A 309 4.53 -5.03 -5.30
C ASN A 309 5.29 -3.92 -6.05
N PRO A 310 5.28 -3.87 -7.40
CA PRO A 310 6.05 -2.89 -8.18
C PRO A 310 5.34 -1.53 -8.25
N ARG A 311 5.05 -0.93 -7.09
CA ARG A 311 4.22 0.26 -6.91
C ARG A 311 4.33 0.83 -5.49
N VAL A 312 3.72 1.99 -5.25
CA VAL A 312 3.37 2.40 -3.89
C VAL A 312 2.30 1.48 -3.32
N THR A 313 2.25 1.32 -2.01
CA THR A 313 1.35 0.39 -1.33
C THR A 313 0.61 1.05 -0.17
N GLY A 314 -0.16 0.26 0.58
CA GLY A 314 -0.75 0.70 1.82
C GLY A 314 0.27 1.07 2.91
N ALA A 315 1.47 0.50 2.86
CA ALA A 315 2.54 0.79 3.80
C ALA A 315 3.28 2.12 3.52
N SER A 316 3.15 2.68 2.31
CA SER A 316 3.90 3.86 1.88
C SER A 316 3.66 5.09 2.77
N SER A 317 2.45 5.26 3.30
CA SER A 317 2.17 6.35 4.23
C SER A 317 2.96 6.22 5.54
N LEU A 318 3.20 4.99 6.00
CA LEU A 318 3.98 4.72 7.22
C LEU A 318 5.48 4.91 6.96
N THR A 319 5.99 4.39 5.85
CA THR A 319 7.38 4.59 5.43
C THR A 319 7.74 6.08 5.34
N ASN A 320 6.84 6.91 4.83
CA ASN A 320 7.07 8.35 4.65
C ASN A 320 6.99 9.16 5.96
N VAL A 321 6.55 8.59 7.08
CA VAL A 321 6.57 9.24 8.40
C VAL A 321 7.72 8.78 9.30
N ALA A 322 8.53 7.83 8.89
CA ALA A 322 9.67 7.31 9.65
C ALA A 322 10.71 8.39 9.95
N ALA A 323 11.50 8.20 11.00
CA ALA A 323 12.52 9.16 11.45
C ALA A 323 13.53 9.50 10.34
N PHE A 324 13.93 8.56 9.50
CA PHE A 324 14.83 8.83 8.37
C PHE A 324 14.21 9.78 7.35
N ALA A 325 12.90 9.75 7.13
CA ALA A 325 12.22 10.67 6.23
C ALA A 325 12.34 12.13 6.71
N HIS A 326 12.40 12.35 8.01
CA HIS A 326 12.67 13.70 8.56
C HIS A 326 14.12 14.09 8.51
N SER A 327 15.01 13.16 8.85
CA SER A 327 16.46 13.42 8.86
C SER A 327 16.99 13.63 7.45
N ASP A 328 16.54 12.82 6.51
CA ASP A 328 16.94 12.87 5.11
C ASP A 328 15.79 13.36 4.20
N ILE A 329 15.11 12.44 3.54
CA ILE A 329 13.94 12.67 2.68
C ILE A 329 13.03 11.42 2.71
N PRO A 330 11.73 11.54 2.47
CA PRO A 330 10.87 10.41 2.23
C PRO A 330 11.35 9.53 1.07
N LEU A 331 11.20 8.23 1.20
CA LEU A 331 11.61 7.25 0.17
C LEU A 331 11.03 7.57 -1.21
N PHE A 332 9.80 8.06 -1.26
CA PHE A 332 9.14 8.42 -2.51
C PHE A 332 9.83 9.57 -3.29
N LEU A 333 10.65 10.38 -2.63
CA LEU A 333 11.40 11.42 -3.34
C LEU A 333 12.51 10.83 -4.23
N PHE A 334 13.08 9.67 -3.87
CA PHE A 334 14.02 8.97 -4.76
C PHE A 334 13.31 8.46 -6.02
N HIS A 335 12.06 8.01 -5.88
CA HIS A 335 11.23 7.66 -7.03
C HIS A 335 10.96 8.85 -7.94
N LEU A 336 10.52 9.98 -7.40
CA LEU A 336 10.31 11.19 -8.20
C LEU A 336 11.61 11.70 -8.83
N LEU A 337 12.74 11.56 -8.13
CA LEU A 337 14.06 11.94 -8.66
C LEU A 337 14.45 11.08 -9.86
N GLU A 338 14.21 9.75 -9.81
CA GLU A 338 14.49 8.83 -10.90
C GLU A 338 13.72 9.19 -12.19
N PHE A 339 12.47 9.65 -12.04
CA PHE A 339 11.61 10.06 -13.15
C PHE A 339 11.67 11.58 -13.47
N SER A 340 12.60 12.31 -12.85
CA SER A 340 12.87 13.71 -13.21
C SER A 340 13.93 13.80 -14.30
N ASP A 341 13.95 14.93 -15.02
CA ASP A 341 14.95 15.20 -16.05
C ASP A 341 16.30 15.72 -15.51
N VAL A 342 16.50 15.61 -14.18
CA VAL A 342 17.73 16.11 -13.55
C VAL A 342 18.75 14.98 -13.44
N ASP A 343 20.02 15.33 -13.71
CA ASP A 343 21.14 14.41 -13.47
C ASP A 343 21.49 14.36 -11.98
N PHE A 344 21.65 13.14 -11.45
CA PHE A 344 22.00 12.93 -10.06
C PHE A 344 22.99 11.75 -9.88
N ASP A 345 23.72 11.81 -8.79
CA ASP A 345 24.72 10.81 -8.38
C ASP A 345 24.80 10.83 -6.86
N LEU A 346 24.02 9.94 -6.24
CA LEU A 346 23.90 9.85 -4.80
C LEU A 346 24.64 8.62 -4.29
N ASP A 347 25.29 8.74 -3.14
CA ASP A 347 25.88 7.60 -2.43
C ASP A 347 24.78 6.78 -1.74
N ILE A 348 24.27 5.79 -2.48
CA ILE A 348 23.20 4.92 -2.00
C ILE A 348 23.67 4.04 -0.84
N ASN A 349 24.96 3.65 -0.79
CA ASN A 349 25.48 2.85 0.30
C ASN A 349 25.47 3.63 1.62
N ASP A 350 25.95 4.89 1.61
CA ASP A 350 25.87 5.77 2.79
C ASP A 350 24.42 5.95 3.28
N ILE A 351 23.48 6.15 2.37
CA ILE A 351 22.07 6.28 2.70
C ILE A 351 21.55 5.00 3.37
N ASN A 352 21.81 3.85 2.77
CA ASN A 352 21.35 2.57 3.28
C ASN A 352 21.98 2.21 4.63
N GLU A 353 23.25 2.54 4.85
CA GLU A 353 23.93 2.36 6.15
C GLU A 353 23.26 3.21 7.24
N ARG A 354 23.01 4.49 6.97
CA ARG A 354 22.33 5.38 7.93
C ARG A 354 20.91 4.94 8.24
N TRP A 355 20.14 4.50 7.22
CA TRP A 355 18.76 4.06 7.39
C TRP A 355 18.65 2.67 8.03
N ALA A 356 19.70 1.86 8.00
CA ALA A 356 19.73 0.58 8.69
C ALA A 356 19.84 0.72 10.22
N HIS A 357 20.26 1.89 10.71
CA HIS A 357 20.44 2.11 12.14
C HIS A 357 19.10 2.05 12.87
N PRO A 358 18.97 1.31 13.99
CA PRO A 358 17.71 1.22 14.74
C PRO A 358 17.16 2.59 15.17
N GLU A 359 18.04 3.57 15.43
CA GLU A 359 17.67 4.94 15.80
C GLU A 359 17.04 5.74 14.62
N SER A 360 17.21 5.26 13.39
CA SER A 360 16.57 5.84 12.20
C SER A 360 15.13 5.36 12.02
N VAL A 361 14.69 4.41 12.84
CA VAL A 361 13.35 3.80 12.80
C VAL A 361 12.67 4.05 14.13
N ASP A 362 11.83 5.07 14.17
CA ASP A 362 10.93 5.30 15.30
C ASP A 362 9.67 4.42 15.19
N SER A 363 9.00 4.21 16.32
CA SER A 363 7.83 3.32 16.34
C SER A 363 6.58 4.06 15.87
N TRP A 364 5.96 3.49 14.82
CA TRP A 364 4.69 3.95 14.27
C TRP A 364 3.80 2.76 13.93
N SER A 365 2.51 2.94 14.08
CA SER A 365 1.50 1.96 13.70
C SER A 365 0.40 2.59 12.86
N GLN A 366 -0.10 1.82 11.91
CA GLN A 366 -1.18 2.17 11.01
C GLN A 366 -2.25 1.09 11.06
N LEU A 367 -3.49 1.50 11.22
CA LEU A 367 -4.67 0.62 11.17
C LEU A 367 -5.60 1.07 10.04
N VAL A 368 -6.00 0.13 9.19
CA VAL A 368 -7.12 0.29 8.27
C VAL A 368 -8.37 -0.21 8.97
N ILE A 369 -9.27 0.69 9.29
CA ILE A 369 -10.50 0.37 10.03
C ILE A 369 -11.62 0.16 9.02
N LYS A 370 -12.11 -1.07 8.92
CA LYS A 370 -13.25 -1.44 8.07
C LYS A 370 -14.51 -1.65 8.91
N HIS A 371 -15.66 -1.57 8.26
CA HIS A 371 -16.91 -2.06 8.83
C HIS A 371 -16.89 -3.59 8.81
N THR A 372 -17.19 -4.22 9.94
CA THR A 372 -17.06 -5.67 10.12
C THR A 372 -18.38 -6.38 10.41
N ASP A 373 -19.46 -5.63 10.50
CA ASP A 373 -20.82 -6.18 10.69
C ASP A 373 -21.47 -6.40 9.32
N GLU A 374 -22.37 -7.37 9.24
CA GLU A 374 -23.12 -7.71 8.01
C GLU A 374 -24.18 -6.65 7.65
N SER A 375 -24.45 -5.69 8.56
CA SER A 375 -25.46 -4.64 8.33
C SER A 375 -25.07 -3.68 7.22
N VAL A 376 -26.04 -3.24 6.44
CA VAL A 376 -25.87 -2.15 5.47
C VAL A 376 -26.58 -0.91 5.99
N ASP A 377 -25.82 0.17 6.20
CA ASP A 377 -26.32 1.42 6.75
C ASP A 377 -26.02 2.61 5.83
N LEU A 378 -26.95 3.56 5.73
CA LEU A 378 -26.64 4.89 5.24
C LEU A 378 -26.04 5.72 6.38
N LEU A 379 -24.80 6.14 6.24
CA LEU A 379 -24.11 6.95 7.25
C LEU A 379 -24.74 8.33 7.38
N THR A 380 -25.12 8.68 8.60
CA THR A 380 -25.67 10.00 8.95
C THR A 380 -24.62 10.89 9.63
N GLN A 381 -23.61 10.29 10.24
CA GLN A 381 -22.48 10.98 10.86
C GLN A 381 -21.21 10.13 10.70
N ALA A 382 -20.08 10.81 10.53
CA ALA A 382 -18.74 10.23 10.46
C ALA A 382 -17.75 11.11 11.21
N PRO A 383 -16.62 10.55 11.73
CA PRO A 383 -15.57 11.32 12.36
C PRO A 383 -14.89 12.26 11.35
N THR A 384 -14.35 13.37 11.84
CA THR A 384 -13.61 14.33 11.02
C THR A 384 -12.15 13.88 10.87
N THR A 385 -11.57 14.07 9.68
CA THR A 385 -10.13 13.90 9.46
C THR A 385 -9.33 14.90 10.29
N GLY A 386 -8.27 14.42 10.95
CA GLY A 386 -7.38 15.23 11.79
C GLY A 386 -6.81 14.44 12.93
N VAL A 387 -6.33 15.14 13.95
CA VAL A 387 -5.76 14.55 15.15
C VAL A 387 -6.86 14.29 16.18
N TRP A 388 -6.83 13.08 16.72
CA TRP A 388 -7.67 12.60 17.80
C TRP A 388 -6.80 12.31 19.02
N ARG A 389 -7.34 12.50 20.21
CA ARG A 389 -6.63 12.30 21.47
C ARG A 389 -7.37 11.27 22.34
N MET A 390 -6.59 10.37 22.94
CA MET A 390 -7.05 9.38 23.91
C MET A 390 -6.71 9.85 25.32
N ASN A 391 -7.67 9.84 26.21
CA ASN A 391 -7.44 10.11 27.63
C ASN A 391 -6.97 8.84 28.39
N ALA A 392 -6.65 8.99 29.68
CA ALA A 392 -6.18 7.90 30.51
C ALA A 392 -7.22 6.77 30.73
N GLN A 393 -8.48 7.01 30.44
CA GLN A 393 -9.58 6.04 30.50
C GLN A 393 -9.80 5.30 29.18
N GLY A 394 -9.03 5.63 28.12
CA GLY A 394 -9.18 5.08 26.78
C GLY A 394 -10.29 5.73 25.94
N GLU A 395 -10.90 6.81 26.43
CA GLU A 395 -11.90 7.56 25.67
C GLU A 395 -11.21 8.47 24.68
N ILE A 396 -11.71 8.53 23.45
CA ILE A 396 -11.14 9.34 22.37
C ILE A 396 -12.02 10.55 22.08
N ALA A 397 -11.36 11.65 21.70
CA ALA A 397 -12.02 12.87 21.25
C ALA A 397 -11.24 13.51 20.11
N TYR A 398 -11.97 14.18 19.21
CA TYR A 398 -11.35 15.02 18.18
C TYR A 398 -10.62 16.20 18.84
N ASP A 399 -9.37 16.44 18.45
CA ASP A 399 -8.55 17.50 18.99
C ASP A 399 -8.45 18.67 18.00
N HIS A 400 -7.85 18.46 16.83
CA HIS A 400 -7.70 19.52 15.83
C HIS A 400 -7.55 19.00 14.41
N TYR A 401 -7.75 19.89 13.44
CA TYR A 401 -7.53 19.59 12.04
C TYR A 401 -6.04 19.44 11.72
N SER A 402 -5.71 18.38 11.01
CA SER A 402 -4.41 18.21 10.37
C SER A 402 -4.56 17.40 9.08
N TYR A 403 -3.57 17.52 8.22
CA TYR A 403 -3.46 16.76 6.96
C TYR A 403 -2.24 15.84 6.96
N HIS A 404 -1.49 15.79 8.06
CA HIS A 404 -0.22 15.07 8.14
C HIS A 404 -0.16 14.22 9.40
N PRO A 405 0.23 12.92 9.31
CA PRO A 405 0.35 12.04 10.47
C PRO A 405 1.30 12.55 11.55
N HIS A 406 2.34 13.30 11.19
CA HIS A 406 3.28 13.90 12.16
C HIS A 406 2.67 14.89 13.16
N ALA A 407 1.45 15.34 12.91
CA ALA A 407 0.72 16.12 13.91
C ALA A 407 0.35 15.32 15.16
N ALA A 408 0.39 13.98 15.10
CA ALA A 408 0.34 13.13 16.28
C ALA A 408 1.74 13.09 16.93
N GLU A 409 1.91 13.81 18.03
CA GLU A 409 3.20 14.03 18.67
C GLU A 409 3.61 12.91 19.63
N ASN A 410 2.64 12.15 20.15
CA ASN A 410 2.84 11.11 21.16
C ASN A 410 1.84 9.96 21.01
N GLU A 411 1.99 8.92 21.84
CA GLU A 411 1.17 7.70 21.78
C GLU A 411 -0.30 7.88 22.19
N HIS A 412 -0.66 9.00 22.81
CA HIS A 412 -2.05 9.34 23.14
C HIS A 412 -2.75 10.11 22.03
N GLU A 413 -2.07 10.35 20.93
CA GLU A 413 -2.58 11.04 19.76
C GLU A 413 -2.53 10.12 18.53
N ALA A 414 -3.52 10.28 17.66
CA ALA A 414 -3.55 9.60 16.39
C ALA A 414 -4.07 10.55 15.30
N PHE A 415 -3.46 10.50 14.14
CA PHE A 415 -4.02 11.07 12.93
C PHE A 415 -5.01 10.08 12.34
N PHE A 416 -6.23 10.53 12.11
CA PHE A 416 -7.27 9.75 11.44
C PHE A 416 -7.62 10.37 10.10
N LEU A 417 -7.51 9.59 9.02
CA LEU A 417 -7.95 9.93 7.69
C LEU A 417 -9.30 9.24 7.42
N ARG A 418 -10.37 10.02 7.33
CA ARG A 418 -11.70 9.51 7.03
C ARG A 418 -11.78 9.11 5.55
N ILE A 419 -12.31 7.93 5.27
CA ILE A 419 -12.65 7.48 3.92
C ILE A 419 -14.18 7.60 3.73
N SER A 420 -14.97 6.83 4.49
CA SER A 420 -16.43 6.92 4.41
C SER A 420 -16.97 8.11 5.21
N GLY A 421 -17.83 8.90 4.59
CA GLY A 421 -18.43 10.09 5.17
C GLY A 421 -19.95 10.00 5.33
N ALA A 422 -20.57 11.04 5.90
CA ALA A 422 -22.02 11.12 5.94
C ALA A 422 -22.60 11.16 4.50
N GLY A 423 -23.60 10.34 4.24
CA GLY A 423 -24.19 10.12 2.92
C GLY A 423 -23.64 8.91 2.17
N ASP A 424 -22.53 8.32 2.62
CA ASP A 424 -22.03 7.06 2.07
C ASP A 424 -22.73 5.86 2.70
N PHE A 425 -22.73 4.73 1.99
CA PHE A 425 -23.15 3.45 2.57
C PHE A 425 -21.96 2.75 3.22
N ARG A 426 -22.18 2.19 4.42
CA ARG A 426 -21.27 1.22 5.00
C ARG A 426 -21.88 -0.17 4.92
N TYR A 427 -21.06 -1.12 4.57
CA TYR A 427 -21.37 -2.54 4.40
C TYR A 427 -20.19 -3.37 4.87
N GLU A 428 -20.35 -4.67 5.02
CA GLU A 428 -19.26 -5.54 5.47
C GLU A 428 -18.03 -5.39 4.56
N GLY A 429 -16.91 -4.99 5.15
CA GLY A 429 -15.64 -4.73 4.44
C GLY A 429 -15.46 -3.31 3.93
N ALA A 430 -16.45 -2.41 4.05
CA ALA A 430 -16.31 -1.02 3.65
C ALA A 430 -15.20 -0.30 4.45
N ASP A 431 -14.36 0.47 3.75
CA ASP A 431 -13.28 1.24 4.35
C ASP A 431 -13.84 2.46 5.10
N LEU A 432 -13.77 2.47 6.42
CA LEU A 432 -14.18 3.60 7.24
C LEU A 432 -13.11 4.69 7.28
N GLY A 433 -11.85 4.28 7.47
CA GLY A 433 -10.72 5.20 7.49
C GLY A 433 -9.43 4.56 7.97
N ILE A 434 -8.39 5.38 8.04
CA ILE A 434 -7.04 4.96 8.40
C ILE A 434 -6.58 5.75 9.60
N LEU A 435 -6.08 5.03 10.61
CA LEU A 435 -5.52 5.62 11.81
C LEU A 435 -4.01 5.41 11.84
N ILE A 436 -3.24 6.48 12.03
CA ILE A 436 -1.78 6.45 12.15
C ILE A 436 -1.39 7.07 13.49
N THR A 437 -0.64 6.35 14.31
CA THR A 437 -0.22 6.79 15.64
C THR A 437 1.22 6.41 15.93
N ARG A 438 1.85 7.12 16.85
CA ARG A 438 3.16 6.74 17.40
C ARG A 438 3.03 5.52 18.31
N GLY A 439 4.12 4.76 18.42
CA GLY A 439 4.20 3.59 19.28
C GLY A 439 3.51 2.36 18.71
N ARG A 440 3.57 1.29 19.48
CA ARG A 440 3.08 -0.04 19.08
C ARG A 440 1.58 -0.19 19.32
N LEU A 441 0.90 -0.86 18.41
CA LEU A 441 -0.49 -1.32 18.54
C LEU A 441 -0.60 -2.85 18.63
N MET A 442 0.52 -3.55 18.45
CA MET A 442 0.63 -4.98 18.74
C MET A 442 1.49 -5.23 19.99
N ASP A 443 1.26 -6.35 20.64
CA ASP A 443 2.11 -6.90 21.71
C ASP A 443 3.26 -7.77 21.13
N ASP A 444 4.01 -8.43 22.00
CA ASP A 444 5.15 -9.27 21.59
C ASP A 444 4.70 -10.60 20.94
N ASP A 445 3.44 -10.99 21.11
CA ASP A 445 2.82 -12.12 20.42
C ASP A 445 2.14 -11.70 19.10
N PHE A 446 2.37 -10.48 18.66
CA PHE A 446 1.78 -9.88 17.46
C PHE A 446 0.23 -9.85 17.50
N GLN A 447 -0.36 -9.67 18.68
CA GLN A 447 -1.78 -9.45 18.85
C GLN A 447 -2.08 -7.97 19.11
N LEU A 448 -3.27 -7.51 18.73
CA LEU A 448 -3.69 -6.13 19.04
C LEU A 448 -3.75 -5.91 20.55
N ASN A 449 -3.00 -4.93 21.04
CA ASN A 449 -2.99 -4.56 22.44
C ASN A 449 -4.24 -3.73 22.83
N GLU A 450 -4.40 -3.43 24.14
CA GLU A 450 -5.57 -2.70 24.64
C GLU A 450 -5.67 -1.27 24.06
N ARG A 451 -4.53 -0.62 23.77
CA ARG A 451 -4.52 0.70 23.14
C ARG A 451 -5.08 0.65 21.71
N ALA A 452 -4.72 -0.38 20.94
CA ALA A 452 -5.27 -0.61 19.60
C ALA A 452 -6.79 -0.79 19.65
N LYS A 453 -7.28 -1.62 20.56
CA LYS A 453 -8.72 -1.86 20.73
C LYS A 453 -9.46 -0.57 21.09
N ALA A 454 -8.91 0.23 22.01
CA ALA A 454 -9.50 1.52 22.38
C ALA A 454 -9.59 2.49 21.19
N TRP A 455 -8.54 2.58 20.35
CA TRP A 455 -8.58 3.38 19.12
C TRP A 455 -9.63 2.88 18.14
N ILE A 456 -9.69 1.58 17.88
CA ILE A 456 -10.65 0.96 16.94
C ILE A 456 -12.09 1.23 17.39
N ASP A 457 -12.40 0.90 18.63
CA ASP A 457 -13.75 1.04 19.18
C ASP A 457 -14.16 2.52 19.28
N GLY A 458 -13.22 3.36 19.70
CA GLY A 458 -13.45 4.79 19.81
C GLY A 458 -13.74 5.46 18.46
N ILE A 459 -12.99 5.15 17.41
CA ILE A 459 -13.23 5.69 16.05
C ILE A 459 -14.53 5.14 15.48
N ARG A 460 -14.78 3.82 15.60
CA ARG A 460 -16.04 3.23 15.13
C ARG A 460 -17.25 3.83 15.81
N GLY A 461 -17.15 4.11 17.11
CA GLY A 461 -18.20 4.75 17.89
C GLY A 461 -18.57 6.17 17.44
N GLN A 462 -17.74 6.82 16.61
CA GLN A 462 -18.04 8.12 16.02
C GLN A 462 -18.94 8.03 14.76
N TYR A 463 -19.09 6.83 14.19
CA TYR A 463 -19.97 6.61 13.05
C TYR A 463 -21.39 6.30 13.52
N THR A 464 -22.35 7.01 12.99
CA THR A 464 -23.77 6.68 13.15
C THR A 464 -24.41 6.52 11.78
N GLY A 465 -25.33 5.59 11.64
CA GLY A 465 -26.03 5.30 10.40
C GLY A 465 -27.47 4.92 10.62
N GLN A 466 -28.21 4.91 9.54
CA GLN A 466 -29.58 4.40 9.48
C GLN A 466 -29.55 3.07 8.72
N ALA A 467 -29.89 1.99 9.40
CA ALA A 467 -29.93 0.67 8.79
C ALA A 467 -30.95 0.62 7.65
N LEU A 468 -30.56 0.04 6.53
CA LEU A 468 -31.46 -0.35 5.47
C LEU A 468 -32.23 -1.61 5.92
N GLN A 469 -33.49 -1.73 5.52
CA GLN A 469 -34.34 -2.85 5.93
C GLN A 469 -34.84 -3.70 4.76
N ASP A 470 -34.56 -3.25 3.54
CA ASP A 470 -34.95 -3.96 2.33
C ASP A 470 -33.72 -4.58 1.66
N PRO A 471 -33.63 -5.92 1.59
CA PRO A 471 -32.48 -6.61 1.00
C PRO A 471 -32.16 -6.21 -0.44
N VAL A 472 -33.17 -5.85 -1.23
CA VAL A 472 -32.96 -5.38 -2.62
C VAL A 472 -32.32 -4.00 -2.63
N VAL A 473 -32.72 -3.12 -1.69
CA VAL A 473 -32.11 -1.78 -1.54
C VAL A 473 -30.70 -1.90 -1.00
N GLU A 474 -30.42 -2.86 -0.09
CA GLU A 474 -29.09 -3.16 0.41
C GLU A 474 -28.16 -3.61 -0.72
N GLU A 475 -28.58 -4.57 -1.54
CA GLU A 475 -27.79 -5.08 -2.68
C GLU A 475 -27.46 -3.95 -3.66
N VAL A 476 -28.43 -3.12 -4.01
CA VAL A 476 -28.22 -1.97 -4.89
C VAL A 476 -27.29 -0.94 -4.25
N ALA A 477 -27.43 -0.66 -2.95
CA ALA A 477 -26.57 0.27 -2.24
C ALA A 477 -25.11 -0.19 -2.23
N VAL A 478 -24.86 -1.48 -2.00
CA VAL A 478 -23.52 -2.08 -2.02
C VAL A 478 -22.94 -2.07 -3.42
N SER A 479 -23.71 -2.45 -4.44
CA SER A 479 -23.22 -2.50 -5.84
C SER A 479 -22.82 -1.13 -6.38
N HIS A 480 -23.43 -0.05 -5.90
CA HIS A 480 -23.09 1.33 -6.30
C HIS A 480 -22.09 2.02 -5.36
N ALA A 481 -21.71 1.39 -4.27
CA ALA A 481 -20.66 1.92 -3.40
C ALA A 481 -19.28 1.74 -4.05
N ILE A 482 -18.40 2.70 -3.86
CA ILE A 482 -17.02 2.60 -4.35
C ILE A 482 -16.35 1.40 -3.70
N GLY A 483 -15.89 0.45 -4.51
CA GLY A 483 -15.31 -0.80 -4.00
C GLY A 483 -16.33 -1.84 -3.54
N GLY A 484 -17.61 -1.68 -3.85
CA GLY A 484 -18.73 -2.52 -3.41
C GLY A 484 -18.66 -4.00 -3.78
N GLY A 485 -17.68 -4.71 -3.29
CA GLY A 485 -17.50 -6.15 -3.43
C GLY A 485 -16.56 -6.58 -4.57
N ASN A 486 -16.23 -5.71 -5.52
CA ASN A 486 -15.45 -6.08 -6.70
C ASN A 486 -13.95 -5.81 -6.54
N PHE A 487 -13.55 -4.80 -5.78
CA PHE A 487 -12.15 -4.48 -5.51
C PHE A 487 -12.00 -3.67 -4.21
N LYS A 488 -10.77 -3.51 -3.72
CA LYS A 488 -10.46 -2.74 -2.51
C LYS A 488 -9.84 -1.40 -2.88
N ILE A 489 -10.26 -0.34 -2.19
CA ILE A 489 -9.69 1.00 -2.34
C ILE A 489 -8.37 1.10 -1.58
N LEU A 490 -8.24 0.31 -0.51
CA LEU A 490 -7.10 0.25 0.41
C LEU A 490 -6.55 -1.15 0.52
#